data_8f56c95093f331261f4da5d56f77562c
#
_entry.id   8f56c95093f331261f4da5d56f77562c
#
_cell.length_a   1.000
_cell.length_b   1.000
_cell.length_c   1.000
_cell.angle_alpha   90.00
_cell.angle_beta   90.00
_cell.angle_gamma   90.00
#
_symmetry.space_group_name_H-M   'P 1'
#
loop_
_entity.id
_entity.type
_entity.pdbx_description
1 polymer ?
#
loop_
_entity_poly.entity_id
_entity_poly.type
_entity_poly.pdbx_seq_one_letter_code
_entity_poly.pdbx_strand_id
1 'polypeptide(L)'
;MYFRDNNYSDGIDRFMVITVATENNEELERFRESCHYHNIPYKILGLGQEWTGGEAKNGVLLNPGGSQKINLLKKELQDYPDLGNHIILFTDSYDVIFNGDPKEIVRRFREMNSPMVFSAEKTCWPDDTLKEKYPNSPTEYKFLNSGGFIGYGDHISKLINEVEVSNEYDDQLYYTERYFEDLKGDKNMILDYNQFLFQTMNESLDDLTFISGKTFNKVTKQFPLILHANGGPIVKNELNNYYKKLFKKPLNFNSLKVDEDKSNINIIKTTYDITIGLFLDEKVPDINQTFDHIRFLNYPKKNTILHITYSDTRHTYKVNMFSKKYSKLFKDFKITKHNDGKITSRKNFLINSYNKTDYVIMMESNHIFRNIKSIQLLLTECQGIITPMIHKEGSDWDNFNSKEK
;
A
#
# COMPACT_ATOMS: atom_id res chain seq x y z
N MET A 1 9.32 11.52 -13.84
CA MET A 1 8.35 12.33 -14.56
C MET A 1 6.96 11.77 -14.23
N TYR A 2 6.08 12.37 -13.51
CA TYR A 2 5.44 13.67 -13.53
C TYR A 2 4.79 13.97 -12.18
N PHE A 3 5.01 15.18 -11.68
CA PHE A 3 4.10 15.79 -10.73
C PHE A 3 2.74 15.97 -11.43
N ARG A 4 1.72 15.25 -11.01
CA ARG A 4 0.37 15.77 -11.15
C ARG A 4 0.18 16.69 -9.95
N ASP A 5 -0.11 17.96 -10.21
CA ASP A 5 -0.72 18.86 -9.25
C ASP A 5 -2.04 18.22 -8.80
N ASN A 6 -1.93 17.32 -7.84
CA ASN A 6 -3.08 16.90 -7.08
C ASN A 6 -3.37 18.06 -6.14
N ASN A 7 -4.18 19.02 -6.60
CA ASN A 7 -4.85 19.97 -5.75
C ASN A 7 -5.69 19.18 -4.74
N TYR A 8 -5.04 18.76 -3.66
CA TYR A 8 -5.73 18.33 -2.46
C TYR A 8 -6.25 19.60 -1.80
N SER A 9 -7.52 19.96 -2.08
CA SER A 9 -8.22 21.11 -1.55
C SER A 9 -8.39 21.10 -0.01
N ASP A 10 -7.81 20.14 0.69
CA ASP A 10 -7.96 19.91 2.13
C ASP A 10 -6.68 20.24 2.92
N GLY A 11 -5.77 21.09 2.41
CA GLY A 11 -4.58 21.55 3.16
C GLY A 11 -3.55 20.44 3.45
N ILE A 12 -3.50 19.38 2.64
CA ILE A 12 -2.39 18.44 2.65
C ILE A 12 -1.29 19.08 1.84
N ASP A 13 -0.20 19.44 2.49
CA ASP A 13 1.03 19.85 1.85
C ASP A 13 1.48 18.77 0.85
N ARG A 14 2.33 19.13 -0.08
CA ARG A 14 2.82 18.21 -1.12
C ARG A 14 3.52 17.02 -0.48
N PHE A 15 2.80 15.90 -0.34
CA PHE A 15 3.31 14.65 0.24
C PHE A 15 3.84 13.73 -0.86
N MET A 16 5.03 13.17 -0.64
CA MET A 16 5.69 12.23 -1.54
C MET A 16 6.44 11.17 -0.76
N VAL A 17 6.32 9.91 -1.20
CA VAL A 17 7.21 8.84 -0.78
C VAL A 17 8.38 8.75 -1.74
N ILE A 18 9.60 8.72 -1.22
CA ILE A 18 10.81 8.49 -1.99
C ILE A 18 11.45 7.19 -1.50
N THR A 19 11.85 6.36 -2.41
CA THR A 19 12.56 5.11 -2.12
C THR A 19 13.69 4.88 -3.10
N VAL A 20 14.62 3.98 -2.76
CA VAL A 20 15.73 3.57 -3.63
C VAL A 20 15.59 2.10 -3.96
N ALA A 21 15.67 1.79 -5.25
CA ALA A 21 15.79 0.42 -5.76
C ALA A 21 16.65 0.44 -7.01
N THR A 22 17.56 -0.50 -7.14
CA THR A 22 18.40 -0.66 -8.35
C THR A 22 17.85 -1.69 -9.32
N GLU A 23 17.08 -2.64 -8.82
CA GLU A 23 16.52 -3.75 -9.59
C GLU A 23 14.99 -3.77 -9.53
N ASN A 24 14.41 -4.25 -10.63
CA ASN A 24 12.98 -4.51 -10.73
C ASN A 24 12.73 -5.98 -10.41
N ASN A 25 12.25 -6.28 -9.21
CA ASN A 25 12.00 -7.63 -8.71
C ASN A 25 10.63 -7.75 -8.03
N GLU A 26 10.28 -8.95 -7.55
CA GLU A 26 8.98 -9.19 -6.89
C GLU A 26 8.81 -8.37 -5.61
N GLU A 27 9.89 -8.09 -4.90
CA GLU A 27 9.90 -7.31 -3.68
C GLU A 27 9.52 -5.85 -3.97
N LEU A 28 10.08 -5.27 -5.03
CA LEU A 28 9.72 -3.92 -5.48
C LEU A 28 8.28 -3.85 -5.98
N GLU A 29 7.80 -4.89 -6.68
CA GLU A 29 6.39 -4.94 -7.08
C GLU A 29 5.44 -5.00 -5.88
N ARG A 30 5.78 -5.74 -4.83
CA ARG A 30 5.03 -5.74 -3.56
C ARG A 30 4.93 -4.35 -2.94
N PHE A 31 6.03 -3.59 -2.93
CA PHE A 31 6.05 -2.19 -2.50
C PHE A 31 5.10 -1.34 -3.37
N ARG A 32 5.24 -1.41 -4.70
CA ARG A 32 4.38 -0.67 -5.65
C ARG A 32 2.91 -1.00 -5.47
N GLU A 33 2.57 -2.28 -5.35
CA GLU A 33 1.19 -2.72 -5.15
C GLU A 33 0.61 -2.13 -3.86
N SER A 34 1.40 -2.09 -2.77
CA SER A 34 0.96 -1.47 -1.52
C SER A 34 0.73 0.03 -1.66
N CYS A 35 1.62 0.74 -2.37
CA CYS A 35 1.45 2.15 -2.69
C CYS A 35 0.20 2.40 -3.54
N HIS A 36 -0.01 1.60 -4.58
CA HIS A 36 -1.17 1.73 -5.46
C HIS A 36 -2.48 1.46 -4.70
N TYR A 37 -2.49 0.44 -3.84
CA TYR A 37 -3.68 0.10 -3.05
C TYR A 37 -4.13 1.26 -2.15
N HIS A 38 -3.17 1.96 -1.56
CA HIS A 38 -3.44 3.08 -0.66
C HIS A 38 -3.42 4.46 -1.34
N ASN A 39 -3.25 4.52 -2.67
CA ASN A 39 -3.10 5.77 -3.45
C ASN A 39 -1.94 6.66 -2.96
N ILE A 40 -0.84 6.04 -2.58
CA ILE A 40 0.37 6.72 -2.12
C ILE A 40 1.17 7.20 -3.34
N PRO A 41 1.46 8.50 -3.49
CA PRO A 41 2.39 8.99 -4.50
C PRO A 41 3.81 8.58 -4.12
N TYR A 42 4.55 8.00 -5.06
CA TYR A 42 5.92 7.57 -4.78
C TYR A 42 6.87 7.82 -5.96
N LYS A 43 8.15 7.94 -5.65
CA LYS A 43 9.25 8.00 -6.61
C LYS A 43 10.32 6.99 -6.24
N ILE A 44 10.80 6.24 -7.24
CA ILE A 44 11.88 5.27 -7.07
C ILE A 44 13.14 5.88 -7.68
N LEU A 45 14.21 5.96 -6.89
CA LEU A 45 15.52 6.42 -7.30
C LEU A 45 16.43 5.23 -7.59
N GLY A 46 17.40 5.41 -8.48
CA GLY A 46 18.46 4.44 -8.75
C GLY A 46 18.07 3.24 -9.61
N LEU A 47 16.84 3.16 -10.14
CA LEU A 47 16.40 2.01 -10.92
C LEU A 47 17.25 1.84 -12.20
N GLY A 48 17.83 0.63 -12.38
CA GLY A 48 18.76 0.33 -13.46
C GLY A 48 20.19 0.84 -13.27
N GLN A 49 20.49 1.46 -12.13
CA GLN A 49 21.86 1.84 -11.75
C GLN A 49 22.56 0.68 -11.02
N GLU A 50 23.88 0.67 -11.04
CA GLU A 50 24.66 -0.25 -10.25
C GLU A 50 24.56 0.10 -8.75
N TRP A 51 24.40 -0.94 -7.92
CA TRP A 51 24.48 -0.78 -6.48
C TRP A 51 25.93 -0.71 -6.04
N THR A 52 26.30 0.41 -5.45
CA THR A 52 27.64 0.68 -4.90
C THR A 52 27.62 0.98 -3.40
N GLY A 53 26.49 0.70 -2.75
CA GLY A 53 26.24 0.94 -1.31
C GLY A 53 26.74 -0.17 -0.39
N GLY A 54 27.77 -0.93 -0.80
CA GLY A 54 28.29 -2.07 -0.06
C GLY A 54 27.82 -3.42 -0.62
N GLU A 55 28.35 -4.50 -0.08
CA GLU A 55 28.04 -5.86 -0.55
C GLU A 55 26.64 -6.28 -0.12
N ALA A 56 25.79 -6.64 -1.10
CA ALA A 56 24.45 -7.11 -0.86
C ALA A 56 24.18 -8.44 -1.56
N LYS A 57 23.40 -9.32 -0.94
CA LYS A 57 22.94 -10.58 -1.53
C LYS A 57 21.47 -10.77 -1.29
N ASN A 58 20.71 -10.97 -2.37
CA ASN A 58 19.24 -11.12 -2.34
C ASN A 58 18.55 -9.96 -1.59
N GLY A 59 19.00 -8.72 -1.80
CA GLY A 59 18.46 -7.52 -1.14
C GLY A 59 18.80 -7.39 0.35
N VAL A 60 19.76 -8.17 0.86
CA VAL A 60 20.27 -8.07 2.23
C VAL A 60 21.71 -7.60 2.17
N LEU A 61 22.05 -6.50 2.86
CA LEU A 61 23.43 -6.10 3.06
C LEU A 61 24.17 -7.15 3.88
N LEU A 62 25.32 -7.60 3.40
CA LEU A 62 26.19 -8.57 4.10
C LEU A 62 27.09 -7.88 5.12
N ASN A 63 27.38 -6.60 4.89
CA ASN A 63 28.19 -5.74 5.75
C ASN A 63 27.45 -4.41 5.95
N PRO A 64 27.81 -3.61 6.98
CA PRO A 64 27.35 -2.22 7.08
C PRO A 64 27.58 -1.47 5.77
N GLY A 65 26.59 -0.65 5.35
CA GLY A 65 26.64 0.08 4.09
C GLY A 65 25.31 0.80 3.82
N GLY A 66 25.10 1.24 2.57
CA GLY A 66 23.79 1.76 2.17
C GLY A 66 23.72 3.26 1.88
N SER A 67 24.78 4.03 2.15
CA SER A 67 24.76 5.50 1.96
C SER A 67 24.63 5.95 0.50
N GLN A 68 24.67 5.03 -0.48
CA GLN A 68 24.21 5.35 -1.84
C GLN A 68 22.75 5.87 -1.82
N LYS A 69 21.91 5.40 -0.89
CA LYS A 69 20.53 5.90 -0.71
C LYS A 69 20.53 7.38 -0.33
N ILE A 70 21.43 7.79 0.56
CA ILE A 70 21.59 9.19 0.99
C ILE A 70 22.01 10.05 -0.20
N ASN A 71 23.01 9.62 -0.96
CA ASN A 71 23.55 10.38 -2.10
C ASN A 71 22.52 10.50 -3.25
N LEU A 72 21.73 9.45 -3.49
CA LEU A 72 20.62 9.52 -4.46
C LEU A 72 19.53 10.46 -3.99
N LEU A 73 19.15 10.42 -2.72
CA LEU A 73 18.16 11.34 -2.14
C LEU A 73 18.66 12.77 -2.17
N LYS A 74 19.92 13.01 -1.82
CA LYS A 74 20.57 14.32 -1.89
C LYS A 74 20.48 14.92 -3.30
N LYS A 75 20.86 14.13 -4.32
CA LYS A 75 20.75 14.54 -5.72
C LYS A 75 19.32 14.85 -6.12
N GLU A 76 18.37 14.02 -5.70
CA GLU A 76 16.95 14.20 -6.01
C GLU A 76 16.40 15.51 -5.44
N LEU A 77 16.73 15.83 -4.18
CA LEU A 77 16.18 16.99 -3.48
C LEU A 77 16.81 18.33 -3.91
N GLN A 78 17.96 18.32 -4.60
CA GLN A 78 18.56 19.55 -5.12
C GLN A 78 17.68 20.28 -6.13
N ASP A 79 16.91 19.54 -6.90
CA ASP A 79 16.07 20.08 -7.98
C ASP A 79 14.62 20.36 -7.54
N TYR A 80 14.30 20.18 -6.24
CA TYR A 80 12.95 20.40 -5.73
C TYR A 80 12.74 21.89 -5.40
N PRO A 81 11.81 22.56 -6.08
CA PRO A 81 11.41 23.90 -5.67
C PRO A 81 10.61 23.82 -4.37
N ASP A 82 10.80 24.78 -3.49
CA ASP A 82 9.91 25.01 -2.34
C ASP A 82 9.82 23.83 -1.35
N LEU A 83 10.99 23.23 -1.05
CA LEU A 83 11.12 22.05 -0.18
C LEU A 83 10.44 22.18 1.19
N GLY A 84 10.40 23.39 1.79
CA GLY A 84 9.76 23.62 3.08
C GLY A 84 8.26 23.34 3.09
N ASN A 85 7.63 23.35 1.91
CA ASN A 85 6.21 23.01 1.73
C ASN A 85 5.96 21.54 1.36
N HIS A 86 7.01 20.71 1.36
CA HIS A 86 6.89 19.30 1.06
C HIS A 86 7.05 18.45 2.32
N ILE A 87 6.19 17.46 2.49
CA ILE A 87 6.39 16.37 3.43
C ILE A 87 6.93 15.18 2.65
N ILE A 88 8.13 14.77 2.98
CA ILE A 88 8.83 13.66 2.32
C ILE A 88 8.91 12.49 3.30
N LEU A 89 8.44 11.34 2.86
CA LEU A 89 8.59 10.06 3.52
C LEU A 89 9.62 9.23 2.74
N PHE A 90 10.75 8.94 3.34
CA PHE A 90 11.70 7.98 2.80
C PHE A 90 11.45 6.60 3.39
N THR A 91 11.51 5.56 2.55
CA THR A 91 11.49 4.16 3.01
C THR A 91 12.42 3.30 2.17
N ASP A 92 12.93 2.21 2.75
CA ASP A 92 13.45 1.11 1.95
C ASP A 92 12.34 0.56 1.04
N SER A 93 12.73 -0.14 -0.03
CA SER A 93 11.80 -0.58 -1.08
C SER A 93 11.46 -2.07 -1.02
N TYR A 94 12.49 -2.92 -0.86
CA TYR A 94 12.34 -4.35 -1.05
C TYR A 94 11.65 -5.08 0.11
N ASP A 95 11.61 -4.47 1.28
CA ASP A 95 11.08 -5.06 2.49
C ASP A 95 10.11 -4.14 3.26
N VAL A 96 9.47 -3.23 2.53
CA VAL A 96 8.47 -2.32 3.08
C VAL A 96 7.12 -2.51 2.37
N ILE A 97 6.03 -2.44 3.13
CA ILE A 97 4.66 -2.30 2.63
C ILE A 97 3.89 -1.24 3.41
N PHE A 98 2.95 -0.60 2.74
CA PHE A 98 2.04 0.36 3.37
C PHE A 98 0.75 -0.31 3.84
N ASN A 99 0.23 0.14 4.96
CA ASN A 99 -1.00 -0.32 5.61
C ASN A 99 -1.95 0.86 5.93
N GLY A 100 -1.71 2.02 5.36
CA GLY A 100 -2.50 3.23 5.53
C GLY A 100 -2.38 4.19 4.36
N ASP A 101 -3.31 5.13 4.27
CA ASP A 101 -3.36 6.12 3.20
C ASP A 101 -2.54 7.38 3.50
N PRO A 102 -2.24 8.23 2.50
CA PRO A 102 -1.43 9.44 2.68
C PRO A 102 -1.99 10.42 3.70
N LYS A 103 -3.32 10.56 3.78
CA LYS A 103 -3.96 11.49 4.71
C LYS A 103 -3.68 11.10 6.16
N GLU A 104 -3.80 9.80 6.44
CA GLU A 104 -3.54 9.27 7.77
C GLU A 104 -2.04 9.35 8.13
N ILE A 105 -1.13 9.08 7.17
CA ILE A 105 0.31 9.22 7.38
C ILE A 105 0.67 10.67 7.73
N VAL A 106 0.22 11.64 6.94
CA VAL A 106 0.50 13.07 7.17
C VAL A 106 -0.13 13.54 8.48
N ARG A 107 -1.37 13.13 8.79
CA ARG A 107 -2.02 13.46 10.05
C ARG A 107 -1.20 13.00 11.25
N ARG A 108 -0.77 11.74 11.27
CA ARG A 108 0.04 11.18 12.38
C ARG A 108 1.41 11.83 12.48
N PHE A 109 2.06 12.10 11.35
CA PHE A 109 3.32 12.84 11.35
C PHE A 109 3.18 14.20 12.04
N ARG A 110 2.15 14.97 11.68
CA ARG A 110 1.89 16.27 12.30
C ARG A 110 1.57 16.17 13.78
N GLU A 111 0.85 15.13 14.21
CA GLU A 111 0.55 14.89 15.63
C GLU A 111 1.81 14.61 16.45
N MET A 112 2.87 14.08 15.86
CA MET A 112 4.14 13.85 16.55
C MET A 112 4.91 15.15 16.82
N ASN A 113 4.47 16.26 16.22
CA ASN A 113 4.96 17.63 16.50
C ASN A 113 6.49 17.74 16.45
N SER A 114 7.10 17.18 15.44
CA SER A 114 8.54 17.26 15.16
C SER A 114 8.80 17.49 13.68
N PRO A 115 9.83 18.24 13.31
CA PRO A 115 10.19 18.44 11.90
C PRO A 115 10.57 17.14 11.18
N MET A 116 11.15 16.18 11.90
CA MET A 116 11.54 14.86 11.37
C MET A 116 11.25 13.75 12.38
N VAL A 117 10.75 12.62 11.88
CA VAL A 117 10.48 11.40 12.64
C VAL A 117 11.17 10.24 11.97
N PHE A 118 12.04 9.56 12.68
CA PHE A 118 12.66 8.32 12.22
C PHE A 118 11.96 7.10 12.82
N SER A 119 11.95 6.00 12.08
CA SER A 119 11.51 4.73 12.63
C SER A 119 12.45 4.27 13.74
N ALA A 120 11.90 3.54 14.70
CA ALA A 120 12.65 3.00 15.83
C ALA A 120 12.60 1.48 15.82
N GLU A 121 13.71 0.84 16.20
CA GLU A 121 13.82 -0.61 16.30
C GLU A 121 14.38 -1.07 17.65
N LYS A 122 14.33 -2.39 17.91
CA LYS A 122 14.81 -2.98 19.17
C LYS A 122 16.31 -3.25 19.18
N THR A 123 16.96 -3.30 18.01
CA THR A 123 18.37 -3.64 17.86
C THR A 123 19.20 -2.41 17.57
N CYS A 124 20.30 -2.22 18.31
CA CYS A 124 21.27 -1.17 18.02
C CYS A 124 22.23 -1.61 16.92
N TRP A 125 22.02 -1.13 15.71
CA TRP A 125 22.80 -1.46 14.52
C TRP A 125 23.44 -0.19 13.94
N PRO A 126 24.60 -0.23 13.30
CA PRO A 126 25.54 -1.38 13.17
C PRO A 126 26.49 -1.53 14.35
N ASP A 127 26.50 -0.58 15.28
CA ASP A 127 27.46 -0.53 16.40
C ASP A 127 26.73 -0.59 17.75
N ASP A 128 26.83 -1.75 18.39
CA ASP A 128 26.20 -2.04 19.68
C ASP A 128 26.74 -1.19 20.84
N THR A 129 27.94 -0.62 20.70
CA THR A 129 28.55 0.25 21.71
C THR A 129 27.83 1.60 21.86
N LEU A 130 26.99 1.95 20.87
CA LEU A 130 26.22 3.18 20.88
C LEU A 130 24.94 3.11 21.75
N LYS A 131 24.59 1.94 22.27
CA LYS A 131 23.37 1.73 23.09
C LYS A 131 23.21 2.73 24.24
N GLU A 132 24.32 3.01 24.92
CA GLU A 132 24.31 3.88 26.10
C GLU A 132 24.17 5.37 25.75
N LYS A 133 24.38 5.75 24.48
CA LYS A 133 24.21 7.14 24.02
C LYS A 133 22.75 7.48 23.73
N TYR A 134 21.90 6.48 23.51
CA TYR A 134 20.49 6.71 23.26
C TYR A 134 19.74 7.12 24.53
N PRO A 135 18.81 8.07 24.44
CA PRO A 135 17.99 8.45 25.59
C PRO A 135 17.08 7.28 26.00
N ASN A 136 16.49 7.40 27.20
CA ASN A 136 15.51 6.45 27.65
C ASN A 136 14.30 6.46 26.72
N SER A 137 13.81 5.27 26.37
CA SER A 137 12.63 5.06 25.56
C SER A 137 11.48 4.54 26.41
N PRO A 138 10.22 4.90 26.12
CA PRO A 138 9.05 4.34 26.80
C PRO A 138 8.77 2.88 26.40
N THR A 139 9.42 2.39 25.36
CA THR A 139 9.28 1.02 24.83
C THR A 139 10.63 0.39 24.52
N GLU A 140 10.67 -0.88 24.13
CA GLU A 140 11.89 -1.55 23.67
C GLU A 140 12.35 -1.05 22.29
N TYR A 141 11.49 -0.38 21.53
CA TYR A 141 11.86 0.28 20.28
C TYR A 141 12.63 1.57 20.58
N LYS A 142 13.92 1.43 20.76
CA LYS A 142 14.77 2.50 21.31
C LYS A 142 15.75 3.07 20.29
N PHE A 143 16.14 2.29 19.29
CA PHE A 143 17.26 2.60 18.40
C PHE A 143 16.76 3.08 17.05
N LEU A 144 17.46 4.04 16.46
CA LEU A 144 17.13 4.57 15.14
C LEU A 144 17.23 3.47 14.08
N ASN A 145 16.25 3.43 13.18
CA ASN A 145 16.27 2.61 11.98
C ASN A 145 16.20 3.52 10.74
N SER A 146 17.18 3.42 9.84
CA SER A 146 17.32 4.26 8.64
C SER A 146 16.35 3.91 7.52
N GLY A 147 15.74 2.74 7.56
CA GLY A 147 14.84 2.25 6.50
C GLY A 147 13.45 2.90 6.51
N GLY A 148 13.20 3.88 7.37
CA GLY A 148 11.98 4.67 7.36
C GLY A 148 12.13 5.99 8.14
N PHE A 149 11.87 7.12 7.46
CA PHE A 149 11.76 8.42 8.11
C PHE A 149 10.84 9.36 7.31
N ILE A 150 10.25 10.31 8.01
CA ILE A 150 9.37 11.33 7.44
C ILE A 150 9.73 12.70 8.00
N GLY A 151 9.64 13.72 7.20
CA GLY A 151 9.93 15.09 7.63
C GLY A 151 9.57 16.15 6.61
N TYR A 152 9.71 17.40 6.99
CA TYR A 152 9.66 18.50 6.05
C TYR A 152 10.90 18.48 5.17
N GLY A 153 10.71 18.72 3.87
CA GLY A 153 11.77 18.53 2.87
C GLY A 153 13.02 19.39 3.08
N ASP A 154 12.87 20.59 3.60
CA ASP A 154 13.99 21.49 3.95
C ASP A 154 14.83 20.93 5.12
N HIS A 155 14.19 20.36 6.14
CA HIS A 155 14.88 19.71 7.26
C HIS A 155 15.61 18.44 6.81
N ILE A 156 14.98 17.61 5.97
CA ILE A 156 15.62 16.42 5.39
C ILE A 156 16.80 16.84 4.50
N SER A 157 16.62 17.86 3.64
CA SER A 157 17.69 18.36 2.78
C SER A 157 18.87 18.89 3.59
N LYS A 158 18.60 19.66 4.67
CA LYS A 158 19.65 20.12 5.58
C LYS A 158 20.42 18.93 6.17
N LEU A 159 19.72 17.94 6.74
CA LEU A 159 20.31 16.76 7.38
C LEU A 159 21.25 15.99 6.46
N ILE A 160 20.81 15.66 5.24
CA ILE A 160 21.62 14.84 4.32
C ILE A 160 22.76 15.61 3.65
N ASN A 161 22.78 16.93 3.76
CA ASN A 161 23.87 17.79 3.26
C ASN A 161 24.87 18.21 4.33
N GLU A 162 24.68 17.85 5.60
CA GLU A 162 25.59 18.24 6.68
C GLU A 162 27.00 17.66 6.53
N VAL A 163 27.07 16.40 6.09
CA VAL A 163 28.34 15.69 5.91
C VAL A 163 28.33 14.92 4.60
N GLU A 164 29.42 15.01 3.86
CA GLU A 164 29.63 14.16 2.68
C GLU A 164 29.95 12.73 3.10
N VAL A 165 29.33 11.78 2.42
CA VAL A 165 29.46 10.35 2.74
C VAL A 165 29.72 9.54 1.49
N SER A 166 30.59 8.52 1.58
CA SER A 166 30.77 7.56 0.48
C SER A 166 29.54 6.64 0.36
N ASN A 167 29.29 6.10 -0.82
CA ASN A 167 28.18 5.18 -1.03
C ASN A 167 28.25 3.93 -0.13
N GLU A 168 29.45 3.49 0.23
CA GLU A 168 29.71 2.29 1.04
C GLU A 168 29.58 2.53 2.55
N TYR A 169 29.50 3.80 2.99
CA TYR A 169 29.30 4.09 4.40
C TYR A 169 27.94 3.56 4.88
N ASP A 170 27.83 3.16 6.14
CA ASP A 170 26.56 2.68 6.70
C ASP A 170 25.55 3.83 6.86
N ASP A 171 24.40 3.70 6.20
CA ASP A 171 23.38 4.74 6.21
C ASP A 171 22.72 4.89 7.59
N GLN A 172 22.56 3.79 8.33
CA GLN A 172 21.98 3.85 9.68
C GLN A 172 22.94 4.48 10.68
N LEU A 173 24.24 4.21 10.55
CA LEU A 173 25.27 4.87 11.36
C LEU A 173 25.29 6.37 11.06
N TYR A 174 25.25 6.77 9.77
CA TYR A 174 25.16 8.17 9.37
C TYR A 174 24.02 8.91 10.08
N TYR A 175 22.81 8.39 10.00
CA TYR A 175 21.65 9.03 10.63
C TYR A 175 21.70 8.96 12.16
N THR A 176 22.27 7.90 12.73
CA THR A 176 22.48 7.76 14.18
C THR A 176 23.43 8.83 14.71
N GLU A 177 24.53 9.08 14.01
CA GLU A 177 25.46 10.16 14.38
C GLU A 177 24.80 11.54 14.33
N ARG A 178 24.04 11.81 13.27
CA ARG A 178 23.26 13.07 13.14
C ARG A 178 22.21 13.19 14.23
N TYR A 179 21.53 12.10 14.58
CA TYR A 179 20.57 12.09 15.69
C TYR A 179 21.25 12.46 17.02
N PHE A 180 22.43 11.94 17.30
CA PHE A 180 23.15 12.29 18.54
C PHE A 180 23.62 13.75 18.55
N GLU A 181 23.98 14.30 17.40
CA GLU A 181 24.30 15.73 17.31
C GLU A 181 23.04 16.60 17.52
N ASP A 182 21.92 16.22 16.90
CA ASP A 182 20.63 16.91 17.04
C ASP A 182 20.12 16.91 18.50
N LEU A 183 20.36 15.83 19.25
CA LEU A 183 20.02 15.77 20.69
C LEU A 183 20.74 16.82 21.54
N LYS A 184 21.92 17.28 21.11
CA LYS A 184 22.67 18.34 21.79
C LYS A 184 22.22 19.74 21.39
N GLY A 185 21.52 19.87 20.26
CA GLY A 185 21.11 21.13 19.64
C GLY A 185 19.58 21.31 19.60
N ASP A 186 19.07 21.51 18.41
CA ASP A 186 17.70 21.97 18.15
C ASP A 186 16.60 20.93 18.39
N LYS A 187 16.95 19.65 18.51
CA LYS A 187 16.03 18.52 18.71
C LYS A 187 14.95 18.43 17.62
N ASN A 188 15.40 18.54 16.37
CA ASN A 188 14.52 18.44 15.20
C ASN A 188 14.17 17.00 14.81
N MET A 189 14.86 16.02 15.41
CA MET A 189 14.70 14.60 15.13
C MET A 189 14.13 13.87 16.33
N ILE A 190 13.05 13.11 16.12
CA ILE A 190 12.53 12.16 17.12
C ILE A 190 12.44 10.76 16.55
N LEU A 191 12.41 9.77 17.44
CA LEU A 191 12.21 8.37 17.07
C LEU A 191 10.76 7.95 17.37
N ASP A 192 10.17 7.17 16.47
CA ASP A 192 8.83 6.62 16.65
C ASP A 192 8.85 5.43 17.62
N TYR A 193 9.17 5.70 18.87
CA TYR A 193 9.23 4.69 19.94
C TYR A 193 7.93 3.89 20.11
N ASN A 194 6.80 4.48 19.75
CA ASN A 194 5.50 3.87 19.91
C ASN A 194 5.02 3.10 18.67
N GLN A 195 5.81 3.04 17.62
CA GLN A 195 5.42 2.42 16.35
C GLN A 195 4.09 3.00 15.83
N PHE A 196 3.95 4.31 15.94
CA PHE A 196 2.72 5.01 15.58
C PHE A 196 2.58 5.17 14.05
N LEU A 197 3.72 5.41 13.37
CA LEU A 197 3.82 5.46 11.91
C LEU A 197 4.45 4.20 11.35
N PHE A 198 5.62 3.85 11.88
CA PHE A 198 6.47 2.79 11.40
C PHE A 198 6.39 1.56 12.30
N GLN A 199 6.45 0.38 11.72
CA GLN A 199 6.67 -0.87 12.43
C GLN A 199 7.92 -1.55 11.89
N THR A 200 8.99 -1.54 12.65
CA THR A 200 10.15 -2.39 12.42
C THR A 200 9.83 -3.80 12.91
N MET A 201 10.14 -4.80 12.10
CA MET A 201 9.70 -6.18 12.37
C MET A 201 10.82 -7.07 12.95
N ASN A 202 12.10 -6.64 12.87
CA ASN A 202 13.19 -7.40 13.48
C ASN A 202 13.00 -7.46 15.00
N GLU A 203 13.16 -8.66 15.58
CA GLU A 203 12.95 -8.94 17.01
C GLU A 203 11.57 -8.54 17.58
N SER A 204 10.58 -8.31 16.70
CA SER A 204 9.26 -7.83 17.13
C SER A 204 8.09 -8.62 16.54
N LEU A 205 8.33 -9.76 15.90
CA LEU A 205 7.24 -10.57 15.33
C LEU A 205 6.21 -10.99 16.37
N ASP A 206 6.65 -11.30 17.59
CA ASP A 206 5.77 -11.66 18.69
C ASP A 206 4.91 -10.51 19.21
N ASP A 207 5.32 -9.27 18.96
CA ASP A 207 4.53 -8.09 19.33
C ASP A 207 3.33 -7.90 18.40
N LEU A 208 3.37 -8.51 17.21
CA LEU A 208 2.42 -8.24 16.16
C LEU A 208 1.27 -9.25 16.13
N THR A 209 0.12 -8.76 15.74
CA THR A 209 -1.06 -9.57 15.43
C THR A 209 -1.89 -8.89 14.35
N PHE A 210 -2.90 -9.59 13.85
CA PHE A 210 -3.75 -9.09 12.80
C PHE A 210 -5.17 -8.91 13.32
N ILE A 211 -5.65 -7.66 13.38
CA ILE A 211 -6.98 -7.32 13.89
C ILE A 211 -7.74 -6.54 12.82
N SER A 212 -8.93 -7.00 12.47
CA SER A 212 -9.84 -6.30 11.54
C SER A 212 -9.20 -5.89 10.21
N GLY A 213 -8.33 -6.74 9.65
CA GLY A 213 -7.66 -6.48 8.39
C GLY A 213 -6.45 -5.54 8.49
N LYS A 214 -5.95 -5.25 9.69
CA LYS A 214 -4.78 -4.39 9.91
C LYS A 214 -3.79 -5.04 10.86
N THR A 215 -2.51 -4.74 10.67
CA THR A 215 -1.47 -5.11 11.63
C THR A 215 -1.62 -4.28 12.90
N PHE A 216 -1.59 -4.95 14.04
CA PHE A 216 -1.68 -4.34 15.36
C PHE A 216 -0.47 -4.74 16.20
N ASN A 217 0.20 -3.76 16.79
CA ASN A 217 1.25 -3.99 17.77
C ASN A 217 0.63 -4.11 19.17
N LYS A 218 0.76 -5.30 19.77
CA LYS A 218 0.18 -5.61 21.09
C LYS A 218 0.87 -4.89 22.26
N VAL A 219 2.14 -4.52 22.09
CA VAL A 219 2.94 -3.82 23.11
C VAL A 219 2.61 -2.34 23.11
N THR A 220 2.75 -1.69 21.96
CA THR A 220 2.51 -0.24 21.83
C THR A 220 1.04 0.14 21.69
N LYS A 221 0.15 -0.86 21.45
CA LYS A 221 -1.30 -0.67 21.23
C LYS A 221 -1.61 0.19 20.00
N GLN A 222 -0.74 0.13 18.99
CA GLN A 222 -0.88 0.90 17.75
C GLN A 222 -1.23 0.02 16.55
N PHE A 223 -1.81 0.66 15.55
CA PHE A 223 -1.97 0.13 14.19
C PHE A 223 -1.00 0.89 13.27
N PRO A 224 0.24 0.43 13.11
CA PRO A 224 1.24 1.11 12.29
C PRO A 224 0.81 1.19 10.83
N LEU A 225 1.27 2.23 10.13
CA LEU A 225 0.89 2.49 8.74
C LEU A 225 1.92 2.00 7.73
N ILE A 226 3.14 1.77 8.17
CA ILE A 226 4.28 1.36 7.35
C ILE A 226 4.94 0.18 8.04
N LEU A 227 4.97 -0.97 7.37
CA LEU A 227 5.60 -2.19 7.90
C LEU A 227 6.94 -2.38 7.21
N HIS A 228 8.01 -2.47 7.97
CA HIS A 228 9.36 -2.66 7.50
C HIS A 228 9.95 -3.95 8.07
N ALA A 229 10.20 -4.92 7.20
CA ALA A 229 10.81 -6.21 7.54
C ALA A 229 12.34 -6.09 7.57
N ASN A 230 12.84 -5.08 8.34
CA ASN A 230 14.26 -4.93 8.58
C ASN A 230 14.81 -6.20 9.24
N GLY A 231 15.85 -6.77 8.66
CA GLY A 231 16.47 -7.99 9.19
C GLY A 231 16.47 -9.18 8.22
N GLY A 232 16.58 -10.37 8.77
CA GLY A 232 16.84 -11.60 8.03
C GLY A 232 15.63 -12.22 7.32
N PRO A 233 15.83 -13.37 6.65
CA PRO A 233 14.81 -14.02 5.82
C PRO A 233 13.51 -14.36 6.54
N ILE A 234 13.56 -14.68 7.84
CA ILE A 234 12.36 -15.02 8.63
C ILE A 234 11.41 -13.82 8.67
N VAL A 235 11.95 -12.64 8.95
CA VAL A 235 11.17 -11.39 9.03
C VAL A 235 10.59 -11.03 7.67
N LYS A 236 11.37 -11.18 6.60
CA LYS A 236 10.93 -10.93 5.22
C LYS A 236 9.83 -11.90 4.78
N ASN A 237 9.91 -13.18 5.19
CA ASN A 237 8.84 -14.15 4.97
C ASN A 237 7.56 -13.77 5.71
N GLU A 238 7.68 -13.26 6.94
CA GLU A 238 6.50 -12.82 7.68
C GLU A 238 5.88 -11.57 7.04
N LEU A 239 6.67 -10.63 6.52
CA LEU A 239 6.13 -9.53 5.73
C LEU A 239 5.33 -10.03 4.52
N ASN A 240 5.79 -11.09 3.84
CA ASN A 240 5.03 -11.72 2.76
C ASN A 240 3.69 -12.28 3.25
N ASN A 241 3.66 -12.85 4.46
CA ASN A 241 2.41 -13.33 5.06
C ASN A 241 1.47 -12.16 5.40
N TYR A 242 2.00 -11.06 5.95
CA TYR A 242 1.22 -9.84 6.17
C TYR A 242 0.72 -9.25 4.85
N TYR A 243 1.57 -9.14 3.85
CA TYR A 243 1.19 -8.69 2.53
C TYR A 243 0.05 -9.53 1.94
N LYS A 244 0.15 -10.87 2.01
CA LYS A 244 -0.93 -11.76 1.56
C LYS A 244 -2.23 -11.55 2.35
N LYS A 245 -2.14 -11.30 3.66
CA LYS A 245 -3.31 -11.01 4.51
C LYS A 245 -3.92 -9.65 4.22
N LEU A 246 -3.10 -8.62 4.02
CA LEU A 246 -3.53 -7.24 3.77
C LEU A 246 -4.09 -7.07 2.36
N PHE A 247 -3.38 -7.60 1.38
CA PHE A 247 -3.70 -7.40 -0.04
C PHE A 247 -4.27 -8.67 -0.66
N LYS A 248 -4.35 -9.81 0.10
CA LYS A 248 -4.69 -11.18 -0.33
C LYS A 248 -4.13 -11.41 -1.70
N LYS A 249 -2.86 -11.83 -1.78
CA LYS A 249 -2.16 -11.96 -3.05
C LYS A 249 -3.14 -12.43 -4.10
N PRO A 250 -3.51 -11.58 -4.96
CA PRO A 250 -4.18 -11.97 -6.15
C PRO A 250 -3.09 -12.51 -7.06
N LEU A 251 -3.39 -13.47 -7.76
CA LEU A 251 -2.89 -14.04 -9.01
C LEU A 251 -1.80 -13.21 -9.68
N ASN A 252 -0.72 -13.89 -9.98
CA ASN A 252 0.42 -13.38 -10.75
C ASN A 252 -0.04 -12.92 -12.15
N PHE A 253 -0.12 -11.61 -12.37
CA PHE A 253 -0.43 -11.02 -13.69
C PHE A 253 0.81 -10.70 -14.49
N ASN A 254 1.81 -11.57 -14.47
CA ASN A 254 2.99 -11.41 -15.35
C ASN A 254 2.68 -11.45 -16.86
N SER A 255 1.42 -11.46 -17.28
CA SER A 255 1.02 -11.46 -18.69
C SER A 255 0.17 -10.28 -19.15
N LEU A 256 -0.29 -9.41 -18.28
CA LEU A 256 -0.84 -8.13 -18.72
C LEU A 256 0.27 -7.09 -18.71
N LYS A 257 1.03 -7.03 -19.82
CA LYS A 257 1.68 -5.79 -20.22
C LYS A 257 0.55 -4.77 -20.42
N VAL A 258 0.20 -4.05 -19.37
CA VAL A 258 -0.47 -2.77 -19.56
C VAL A 258 0.58 -1.90 -20.22
N ASP A 259 0.38 -1.60 -21.49
CA ASP A 259 1.21 -0.65 -22.22
C ASP A 259 1.25 0.62 -21.38
N GLU A 260 2.40 0.92 -20.76
CA GLU A 260 2.60 2.12 -19.94
C GLU A 260 2.39 3.40 -20.77
N ASP A 261 2.47 3.31 -22.09
CA ASP A 261 2.16 4.41 -23.03
C ASP A 261 0.67 4.77 -23.12
N LYS A 262 -0.24 3.95 -22.61
CA LYS A 262 -1.67 4.31 -22.49
C LYS A 262 -2.05 4.98 -21.18
N SER A 263 -1.09 5.44 -20.38
CA SER A 263 -1.35 6.23 -19.15
C SER A 263 -2.02 7.60 -19.44
N ASN A 264 -2.12 8.00 -20.70
CA ASN A 264 -2.98 9.06 -21.22
C ASN A 264 -4.40 8.56 -21.56
N ILE A 265 -4.95 7.63 -20.78
CA ILE A 265 -6.37 7.30 -20.88
C ILE A 265 -7.11 8.60 -20.54
N ASN A 266 -7.62 9.26 -21.58
CA ASN A 266 -8.62 10.31 -21.41
C ASN A 266 -9.72 9.71 -20.55
N ILE A 267 -9.76 10.11 -19.27
CA ILE A 267 -10.83 9.71 -18.37
C ILE A 267 -12.10 10.09 -19.09
N ILE A 268 -12.89 9.09 -19.47
CA ILE A 268 -14.16 9.31 -20.14
C ILE A 268 -14.91 10.33 -19.31
N LYS A 269 -15.16 11.51 -19.87
CA LYS A 269 -15.92 12.58 -19.23
C LYS A 269 -17.38 12.21 -18.96
N THR A 270 -17.85 11.13 -19.55
CA THR A 270 -19.20 10.57 -19.38
C THR A 270 -19.19 9.54 -18.26
N THR A 271 -19.91 9.84 -17.20
CA THR A 271 -20.17 8.89 -16.12
C THR A 271 -21.40 8.08 -16.49
N TYR A 272 -21.23 6.82 -16.79
CA TYR A 272 -22.31 5.91 -17.09
C TYR A 272 -23.05 5.47 -15.82
N ASP A 273 -24.33 5.15 -15.96
CA ASP A 273 -25.05 4.43 -14.94
C ASP A 273 -24.74 2.93 -15.06
N ILE A 274 -24.21 2.34 -13.99
CA ILE A 274 -23.82 0.93 -13.98
C ILE A 274 -24.60 0.15 -12.93
N THR A 275 -24.85 -1.12 -13.22
CA THR A 275 -25.28 -2.08 -12.22
C THR A 275 -24.15 -3.05 -11.90
N ILE A 276 -23.81 -3.18 -10.63
CA ILE A 276 -22.93 -4.24 -10.14
C ILE A 276 -23.81 -5.33 -9.53
N GLY A 277 -23.88 -6.47 -10.19
CA GLY A 277 -24.52 -7.67 -9.67
C GLY A 277 -23.50 -8.54 -8.94
N LEU A 278 -23.61 -8.59 -7.62
CA LEU A 278 -22.74 -9.39 -6.77
C LEU A 278 -23.43 -10.73 -6.42
N PHE A 279 -22.78 -11.83 -6.80
CA PHE A 279 -23.25 -13.19 -6.52
C PHE A 279 -22.45 -13.78 -5.36
N LEU A 280 -23.08 -13.94 -4.20
CA LEU A 280 -22.43 -14.57 -3.06
C LEU A 280 -22.60 -16.10 -3.15
N ASP A 281 -21.47 -16.79 -3.23
CA ASP A 281 -21.40 -18.25 -3.24
C ASP A 281 -21.27 -18.80 -1.81
N GLU A 282 -21.65 -20.07 -1.62
CA GLU A 282 -21.55 -20.79 -0.36
C GLU A 282 -20.11 -20.95 0.14
N LYS A 283 -19.14 -20.94 -0.77
CA LYS A 283 -17.71 -21.21 -0.49
C LYS A 283 -16.86 -19.95 -0.23
N VAL A 284 -17.47 -18.80 0.01
CA VAL A 284 -16.69 -17.56 0.22
C VAL A 284 -16.07 -17.54 1.61
N PRO A 285 -14.73 -17.55 1.73
CA PRO A 285 -14.07 -17.60 3.03
C PRO A 285 -14.29 -16.31 3.84
N ASP A 286 -14.33 -15.16 3.20
CA ASP A 286 -14.54 -13.87 3.85
C ASP A 286 -15.30 -12.86 2.97
N ILE A 287 -16.62 -12.85 3.16
CA ILE A 287 -17.52 -11.92 2.47
C ILE A 287 -17.23 -10.44 2.78
N ASN A 288 -16.64 -10.12 3.94
CA ASN A 288 -16.36 -8.72 4.30
C ASN A 288 -15.32 -8.12 3.33
N GLN A 289 -14.37 -8.92 2.88
CA GLN A 289 -13.40 -8.48 1.91
C GLN A 289 -14.05 -8.12 0.57
N THR A 290 -14.99 -8.94 0.10
CA THR A 290 -15.74 -8.64 -1.13
C THR A 290 -16.50 -7.32 -0.99
N PHE A 291 -17.11 -7.08 0.17
CA PHE A 291 -17.81 -5.83 0.46
C PHE A 291 -16.86 -4.63 0.51
N ASP A 292 -15.69 -4.77 1.11
CA ASP A 292 -14.69 -3.72 1.14
C ASP A 292 -14.17 -3.39 -0.26
N HIS A 293 -13.93 -4.40 -1.11
CA HIS A 293 -13.54 -4.14 -2.51
C HIS A 293 -14.58 -3.32 -3.26
N ILE A 294 -15.86 -3.67 -3.17
CA ILE A 294 -16.93 -2.90 -3.82
C ILE A 294 -16.99 -1.47 -3.26
N ARG A 295 -16.82 -1.31 -1.96
CA ARG A 295 -16.83 0.00 -1.31
C ARG A 295 -15.67 0.89 -1.80
N PHE A 296 -14.49 0.32 -2.00
CA PHE A 296 -13.28 1.04 -2.39
C PHE A 296 -13.10 1.22 -3.90
N LEU A 297 -13.92 0.57 -4.74
CA LEU A 297 -13.87 0.82 -6.19
C LEU A 297 -13.96 2.32 -6.48
N ASN A 298 -13.01 2.82 -7.27
CA ASN A 298 -12.96 4.22 -7.68
C ASN A 298 -13.95 4.49 -8.83
N TYR A 299 -15.24 4.33 -8.53
CA TYR A 299 -16.32 4.67 -9.44
C TYR A 299 -17.43 5.39 -8.65
N PRO A 300 -18.10 6.41 -9.23
CA PRO A 300 -19.12 7.19 -8.52
C PRO A 300 -20.28 6.31 -8.02
N LYS A 301 -20.40 6.15 -6.73
CA LYS A 301 -21.45 5.32 -6.12
C LYS A 301 -22.86 5.85 -6.45
N LYS A 302 -23.02 7.16 -6.63
CA LYS A 302 -24.27 7.80 -7.07
C LYS A 302 -24.72 7.41 -8.49
N ASN A 303 -23.83 6.81 -9.27
CA ASN A 303 -24.10 6.27 -10.60
C ASN A 303 -24.08 4.72 -10.60
N THR A 304 -23.98 4.11 -9.42
CA THR A 304 -23.88 2.66 -9.26
C THR A 304 -25.11 2.11 -8.57
N ILE A 305 -25.77 1.14 -9.19
CA ILE A 305 -26.74 0.27 -8.55
C ILE A 305 -25.99 -0.97 -8.06
N LEU A 306 -26.05 -1.26 -6.76
CA LEU A 306 -25.50 -2.49 -6.22
C LEU A 306 -26.61 -3.49 -5.92
N HIS A 307 -26.58 -4.63 -6.59
CA HIS A 307 -27.53 -5.71 -6.36
C HIS A 307 -26.80 -6.96 -5.84
N ILE A 308 -27.02 -7.29 -4.58
CA ILE A 308 -26.45 -8.47 -3.94
C ILE A 308 -27.44 -9.62 -4.04
N THR A 309 -27.00 -10.75 -4.59
CA THR A 309 -27.80 -11.97 -4.67
C THR A 309 -27.11 -13.12 -3.94
N TYR A 310 -27.86 -13.88 -3.16
CA TYR A 310 -27.34 -15.03 -2.41
C TYR A 310 -28.42 -16.09 -2.19
N SER A 311 -27.99 -17.32 -1.90
CA SER A 311 -28.88 -18.43 -1.52
C SER A 311 -28.63 -18.90 -0.09
N ASP A 312 -27.39 -18.83 0.37
CA ASP A 312 -27.01 -19.33 1.69
C ASP A 312 -27.43 -18.37 2.81
N THR A 313 -28.16 -18.89 3.78
CA THR A 313 -28.63 -18.13 4.96
C THR A 313 -27.50 -17.60 5.83
N ARG A 314 -26.32 -18.24 5.80
CA ARG A 314 -25.12 -17.79 6.55
C ARG A 314 -24.68 -16.38 6.17
N HIS A 315 -24.96 -15.95 4.94
CA HIS A 315 -24.65 -14.61 4.46
C HIS A 315 -25.61 -13.52 4.93
N THR A 316 -26.82 -13.90 5.35
CA THR A 316 -27.92 -12.96 5.66
C THR A 316 -27.49 -11.87 6.66
N TYR A 317 -26.83 -12.25 7.76
CA TYR A 317 -26.41 -11.29 8.77
C TYR A 317 -25.43 -10.25 8.21
N LYS A 318 -24.37 -10.70 7.53
CA LYS A 318 -23.33 -9.82 6.97
C LYS A 318 -23.86 -8.92 5.85
N VAL A 319 -24.73 -9.45 4.98
CA VAL A 319 -25.41 -8.67 3.93
C VAL A 319 -26.27 -7.57 4.54
N ASN A 320 -27.04 -7.88 5.57
CA ASN A 320 -27.89 -6.90 6.26
C ASN A 320 -27.04 -5.82 6.96
N MET A 321 -25.95 -6.18 7.60
CA MET A 321 -25.03 -5.22 8.23
C MET A 321 -24.39 -4.29 7.20
N PHE A 322 -23.95 -4.83 6.07
CA PHE A 322 -23.40 -4.03 4.97
C PHE A 322 -24.46 -3.07 4.41
N SER A 323 -25.66 -3.59 4.14
CA SER A 323 -26.79 -2.78 3.65
C SER A 323 -27.12 -1.63 4.60
N LYS A 324 -27.29 -1.92 5.89
CA LYS A 324 -27.58 -0.90 6.92
C LYS A 324 -26.54 0.22 6.93
N LYS A 325 -25.26 -0.11 6.73
CA LYS A 325 -24.16 0.84 6.83
C LYS A 325 -23.91 1.63 5.54
N TYR A 326 -24.08 0.99 4.37
CA TYR A 326 -23.55 1.52 3.12
C TYR A 326 -24.57 1.67 1.99
N SER A 327 -25.83 1.21 2.12
CA SER A 327 -26.83 1.28 1.03
C SER A 327 -27.03 2.72 0.50
N LYS A 328 -27.00 3.71 1.38
CA LYS A 328 -27.19 5.13 1.03
C LYS A 328 -26.06 5.73 0.17
N LEU A 329 -24.92 5.06 0.04
CA LEU A 329 -23.84 5.51 -0.83
C LEU A 329 -24.14 5.29 -2.30
N PHE A 330 -24.96 4.29 -2.63
CA PHE A 330 -25.25 3.86 -4.00
C PHE A 330 -26.49 4.58 -4.55
N LYS A 331 -26.59 4.66 -5.88
CA LYS A 331 -27.77 5.18 -6.59
C LYS A 331 -29.03 4.39 -6.22
N ASP A 332 -28.88 3.06 -6.17
CA ASP A 332 -29.88 2.12 -5.67
C ASP A 332 -29.16 0.91 -5.06
N PHE A 333 -29.80 0.26 -4.10
CA PHE A 333 -29.23 -0.89 -3.39
C PHE A 333 -30.29 -1.97 -3.23
N LYS A 334 -30.07 -3.15 -3.81
CA LYS A 334 -31.00 -4.25 -3.79
C LYS A 334 -30.39 -5.52 -3.22
N ILE A 335 -31.20 -6.30 -2.55
CA ILE A 335 -30.85 -7.61 -2.02
C ILE A 335 -31.90 -8.59 -2.48
N THR A 336 -31.46 -9.70 -3.08
CA THR A 336 -32.35 -10.81 -3.44
C THR A 336 -31.81 -12.12 -2.89
N LYS A 337 -32.60 -12.79 -2.09
CA LYS A 337 -32.32 -14.15 -1.65
C LYS A 337 -33.02 -15.13 -2.58
N HIS A 338 -32.26 -16.08 -3.13
CA HIS A 338 -32.79 -17.13 -4.00
C HIS A 338 -32.90 -18.46 -3.23
N ASN A 339 -33.89 -19.27 -3.60
CA ASN A 339 -34.10 -20.54 -2.93
C ASN A 339 -33.46 -21.73 -3.68
N ASP A 340 -33.04 -21.55 -4.93
CA ASP A 340 -32.63 -22.62 -5.83
C ASP A 340 -31.13 -22.92 -5.85
N GLY A 341 -30.33 -22.16 -5.17
CA GLY A 341 -28.86 -22.33 -5.11
C GLY A 341 -28.10 -22.20 -6.44
N LYS A 342 -28.80 -22.09 -7.59
CA LYS A 342 -28.17 -22.06 -8.91
C LYS A 342 -27.70 -20.66 -9.29
N ILE A 343 -26.39 -20.51 -9.52
CA ILE A 343 -25.80 -19.23 -9.91
C ILE A 343 -26.33 -18.75 -11.29
N THR A 344 -26.60 -19.67 -12.21
CA THR A 344 -27.17 -19.37 -13.54
C THR A 344 -28.55 -18.70 -13.45
N SER A 345 -29.44 -19.19 -12.57
CA SER A 345 -30.75 -18.57 -12.36
C SER A 345 -30.63 -17.15 -11.83
N ARG A 346 -29.66 -16.92 -10.92
CA ARG A 346 -29.37 -15.59 -10.36
C ARG A 346 -28.80 -14.63 -11.41
N LYS A 347 -27.91 -15.11 -12.28
CA LYS A 347 -27.34 -14.31 -13.38
C LYS A 347 -28.44 -13.94 -14.39
N ASN A 348 -29.27 -14.88 -14.79
CA ASN A 348 -30.41 -14.62 -15.70
C ASN A 348 -31.43 -13.65 -15.11
N PHE A 349 -31.77 -13.82 -13.83
CA PHE A 349 -32.64 -12.87 -13.13
C PHE A 349 -32.05 -11.45 -13.16
N LEU A 350 -30.75 -11.28 -12.93
CA LEU A 350 -30.12 -9.99 -12.90
C LEU A 350 -30.09 -9.34 -14.28
N ILE A 351 -29.74 -10.08 -15.33
CA ILE A 351 -29.74 -9.59 -16.73
C ILE A 351 -31.14 -9.09 -17.10
N ASN A 352 -32.18 -9.86 -16.78
CA ASN A 352 -33.56 -9.49 -17.11
C ASN A 352 -34.11 -8.33 -16.27
N SER A 353 -33.52 -8.07 -15.11
CA SER A 353 -33.98 -7.02 -14.19
C SER A 353 -33.39 -5.62 -14.49
N TYR A 354 -32.29 -5.55 -15.25
CA TYR A 354 -31.52 -4.30 -15.45
C TYR A 354 -31.34 -3.93 -16.91
N ASN A 355 -32.42 -3.59 -17.57
CA ASN A 355 -32.42 -2.98 -18.90
C ASN A 355 -32.35 -1.42 -18.88
N LYS A 356 -32.17 -0.82 -17.70
CA LYS A 356 -32.20 0.65 -17.48
C LYS A 356 -30.87 1.27 -17.12
N THR A 357 -29.80 0.49 -17.05
CA THR A 357 -28.44 0.99 -16.85
C THR A 357 -27.63 0.80 -18.11
N ASP A 358 -26.64 1.68 -18.32
CA ASP A 358 -25.79 1.63 -19.52
C ASP A 358 -24.99 0.33 -19.57
N TYR A 359 -24.53 -0.14 -18.40
CA TYR A 359 -23.72 -1.36 -18.28
C TYR A 359 -24.10 -2.19 -17.06
N VAL A 360 -23.96 -3.51 -17.20
CA VAL A 360 -24.11 -4.48 -16.11
C VAL A 360 -22.80 -5.22 -15.89
N ILE A 361 -22.24 -5.14 -14.70
CA ILE A 361 -21.04 -5.84 -14.28
C ILE A 361 -21.43 -6.97 -13.36
N MET A 362 -21.17 -8.22 -13.75
CA MET A 362 -21.45 -9.40 -12.94
C MET A 362 -20.20 -9.87 -12.22
N MET A 363 -20.28 -9.93 -10.90
CA MET A 363 -19.17 -10.35 -10.04
C MET A 363 -19.61 -11.52 -9.16
N GLU A 364 -18.79 -12.55 -9.10
CA GLU A 364 -18.86 -13.56 -8.05
C GLU A 364 -18.06 -13.12 -6.83
N SER A 365 -18.43 -13.61 -5.68
CA SER A 365 -17.83 -13.19 -4.40
C SER A 365 -16.36 -13.54 -4.21
N ASN A 366 -15.84 -14.44 -5.04
CA ASN A 366 -14.40 -14.75 -5.13
C ASN A 366 -13.66 -13.87 -6.14
N HIS A 367 -14.37 -13.02 -6.90
CA HIS A 367 -13.77 -12.07 -7.82
C HIS A 367 -13.37 -10.80 -7.08
N ILE A 368 -12.12 -10.40 -7.24
CA ILE A 368 -11.54 -9.22 -6.64
C ILE A 368 -11.00 -8.33 -7.73
N PHE A 369 -11.48 -7.10 -7.79
CA PHE A 369 -10.83 -6.08 -8.61
C PHE A 369 -9.55 -5.61 -7.91
N ARG A 370 -8.41 -5.88 -8.49
CA ARG A 370 -7.12 -5.45 -7.96
C ARG A 370 -6.89 -3.96 -8.13
N ASN A 371 -7.28 -3.46 -9.27
CA ASN A 371 -7.17 -2.04 -9.56
C ASN A 371 -8.49 -1.36 -9.20
N ILE A 372 -8.44 -0.38 -8.32
CA ILE A 372 -9.61 0.41 -7.94
C ILE A 372 -10.25 1.12 -9.15
N LYS A 373 -9.50 1.30 -10.25
CA LYS A 373 -9.97 1.86 -11.52
C LYS A 373 -10.47 0.79 -12.49
N SER A 374 -10.59 -0.47 -12.09
CA SER A 374 -10.97 -1.58 -13.00
C SER A 374 -12.28 -1.31 -13.74
N ILE A 375 -13.26 -0.68 -13.08
CA ILE A 375 -14.53 -0.33 -13.75
C ILE A 375 -14.30 0.70 -14.84
N GLN A 376 -13.53 1.76 -14.59
CA GLN A 376 -13.21 2.75 -15.62
C GLN A 376 -12.46 2.12 -16.80
N LEU A 377 -11.49 1.24 -16.52
CA LEU A 377 -10.76 0.53 -17.56
C LEU A 377 -11.68 -0.36 -18.41
N LEU A 378 -12.55 -1.12 -17.76
CA LEU A 378 -13.55 -1.94 -18.49
C LEU A 378 -14.45 -1.08 -19.36
N LEU A 379 -14.89 0.08 -18.89
CA LEU A 379 -15.76 0.98 -19.64
C LEU A 379 -15.03 1.69 -20.78
N THR A 380 -13.70 1.87 -20.74
CA THR A 380 -12.91 2.42 -21.85
C THR A 380 -12.80 1.46 -23.03
N GLU A 381 -12.80 0.16 -22.77
CA GLU A 381 -12.67 -0.88 -23.77
C GLU A 381 -14.04 -1.36 -24.32
N CYS A 382 -15.14 -0.73 -23.88
CA CYS A 382 -16.49 -1.22 -24.14
C CYS A 382 -16.88 -1.23 -25.62
N GLN A 383 -16.97 -2.42 -26.18
CA GLN A 383 -17.54 -2.70 -27.50
C GLN A 383 -18.57 -3.85 -27.43
N GLY A 384 -19.47 -3.84 -26.45
CA GLY A 384 -20.45 -4.91 -26.25
C GLY A 384 -20.19 -5.70 -24.98
N ILE A 385 -19.81 -6.96 -25.06
CA ILE A 385 -19.53 -7.81 -23.90
C ILE A 385 -18.03 -7.91 -23.69
N ILE A 386 -17.57 -7.51 -22.49
CA ILE A 386 -16.17 -7.69 -22.07
C ILE A 386 -16.14 -8.66 -20.91
N THR A 387 -15.32 -9.69 -21.05
CA THR A 387 -15.01 -10.61 -19.95
C THR A 387 -13.54 -10.45 -19.59
N PRO A 388 -13.21 -9.86 -18.43
CA PRO A 388 -11.82 -9.78 -18.00
C PRO A 388 -11.27 -11.19 -17.78
N MET A 389 -10.01 -11.41 -18.09
CA MET A 389 -9.35 -12.67 -17.75
C MET A 389 -9.32 -12.86 -16.25
N ILE A 390 -9.85 -13.96 -15.78
CA ILE A 390 -9.85 -14.37 -14.39
C ILE A 390 -8.94 -15.60 -14.29
N HIS A 391 -7.86 -15.46 -13.56
CA HIS A 391 -6.91 -16.53 -13.35
C HIS A 391 -7.14 -17.18 -11.96
N LYS A 392 -7.08 -18.49 -11.86
CA LYS A 392 -7.18 -19.22 -10.60
C LYS A 392 -5.77 -19.60 -10.14
N GLU A 393 -5.42 -19.24 -8.91
CA GLU A 393 -4.11 -19.56 -8.33
C GLU A 393 -3.83 -21.08 -8.37
N GLY A 394 -2.69 -21.48 -8.93
CA GLY A 394 -2.29 -22.88 -9.03
C GLY A 394 -2.97 -23.69 -10.15
N SER A 395 -3.63 -23.05 -11.10
CA SER A 395 -4.21 -23.71 -12.28
C SER A 395 -3.87 -22.97 -13.56
N ASP A 396 -3.71 -23.72 -14.66
CA ASP A 396 -3.53 -23.17 -16.02
C ASP A 396 -4.86 -22.75 -16.68
N TRP A 397 -5.92 -22.56 -15.86
CA TRP A 397 -7.24 -22.22 -16.36
C TRP A 397 -7.49 -20.72 -16.30
N ASP A 398 -7.80 -20.16 -17.44
CA ASP A 398 -8.40 -18.82 -17.58
C ASP A 398 -9.88 -18.93 -18.00
N ASN A 399 -10.54 -17.78 -18.22
CA ASN A 399 -11.94 -17.73 -18.65
C ASN A 399 -12.18 -18.36 -20.02
N PHE A 400 -11.14 -18.54 -20.79
CA PHE A 400 -11.20 -19.09 -22.13
C PHE A 400 -10.59 -20.48 -22.11
N ASN A 401 -11.44 -21.48 -22.18
CA ASN A 401 -11.01 -22.83 -22.43
C ASN A 401 -10.51 -22.87 -23.89
N SER A 402 -9.18 -22.85 -24.09
CA SER A 402 -8.55 -22.87 -25.41
C SER A 402 -8.70 -24.21 -26.15
N LYS A 403 -9.72 -25.00 -25.79
CA LYS A 403 -10.11 -26.21 -26.50
C LYS A 403 -11.35 -26.00 -27.35
N GLU A 404 -11.30 -25.04 -28.24
CA GLU A 404 -11.98 -25.14 -29.52
C GLU A 404 -10.96 -24.82 -30.60
N LYS A 405 -10.46 -25.90 -31.20
CA LYS A 405 -9.84 -25.89 -32.50
C LYS A 405 -10.92 -25.82 -33.57
#